data_2f8d16788260e2de2abd8d21bcea5334
#
_entry.id   2f8d16788260e2de2abd8d21bcea5334
#
_cell.length_a   1.000
_cell.length_b   1.000
_cell.length_c   1.000
_cell.angle_alpha   90.00
_cell.angle_beta   90.00
_cell.angle_gamma   90.00
#
_symmetry.space_group_name_H-M   'P 1'
#
loop_
_entity.id
_entity.type
_entity.pdbx_description
1 polymer ?
#
loop_
_entity_poly.entity_id
_entity_poly.type
_entity_poly.pdbx_seq_one_letter_code
_entity_poly.pdbx_strand_id
1 'polypeptide(L)'
;MPTQDSIARLHDLSARILDGSPDAILICDHAGTVRYWNAAAQRVFGFRVTEALGVSMNLIIPERLRARHWAGWEATMRTGVTRYGEGQLLAVPARHKDGRQISIEFSIQLLKDADGQIEWVVAVIRDVTERFIREKTLRAQLKAVEAKSASPR
;
A
#
# COMPACT_ATOMS: atom_id res chain seq x y z
N MET A 1 -4.37 -25.77 25.54
CA MET A 1 -5.04 -24.47 25.51
C MET A 1 -4.05 -23.40 25.91
N PRO A 2 -3.86 -22.32 25.14
CA PRO A 2 -2.99 -21.24 25.54
C PRO A 2 -3.53 -20.57 26.79
N THR A 3 -2.65 -20.21 27.72
CA THR A 3 -3.01 -19.45 28.90
C THR A 3 -3.31 -17.99 28.55
N GLN A 4 -4.06 -17.30 29.41
CA GLN A 4 -4.37 -15.86 29.21
C GLN A 4 -3.09 -15.02 29.12
N ASP A 5 -2.05 -15.37 29.86
CA ASP A 5 -0.73 -14.75 29.79
C ASP A 5 -0.02 -14.98 28.43
N SER A 6 -0.14 -16.18 27.87
CA SER A 6 0.39 -16.52 26.54
C SER A 6 -0.30 -15.73 25.43
N ILE A 7 -1.60 -15.52 25.52
CA ILE A 7 -2.38 -14.73 24.57
C ILE A 7 -1.98 -13.25 24.66
N ALA A 8 -1.86 -12.69 25.86
CA ALA A 8 -1.43 -11.30 26.05
C ALA A 8 -0.03 -11.05 25.49
N ARG A 9 0.93 -11.97 25.71
CA ARG A 9 2.28 -11.89 25.12
C ARG A 9 2.26 -11.95 23.59
N LEU A 10 1.39 -12.76 23.02
CA LEU A 10 1.26 -12.86 21.56
C LEU A 10 0.70 -11.56 20.96
N HIS A 11 -0.27 -10.94 21.61
CA HIS A 11 -0.81 -9.64 21.20
C HIS A 11 0.25 -8.54 21.26
N ASP A 12 1.03 -8.49 22.38
CA ASP A 12 2.14 -7.54 22.49
C ASP A 12 3.19 -7.75 21.39
N LEU A 13 3.57 -8.99 21.13
CA LEU A 13 4.51 -9.34 20.06
C LEU A 13 3.97 -8.91 18.68
N SER A 14 2.69 -9.16 18.39
CA SER A 14 2.07 -8.78 17.13
C SER A 14 2.08 -7.27 16.93
N ALA A 15 1.73 -6.49 17.96
CA ALA A 15 1.80 -5.03 17.91
C ALA A 15 3.23 -4.52 17.64
N ARG A 16 4.22 -5.10 18.33
CA ARG A 16 5.63 -4.73 18.14
C ARG A 16 6.15 -5.08 16.74
N ILE A 17 5.72 -6.20 16.16
CA ILE A 17 6.07 -6.59 14.78
C ILE A 17 5.47 -5.59 13.79
N LEU A 18 4.21 -5.24 13.93
CA LEU A 18 3.55 -4.28 13.05
C LEU A 18 4.18 -2.89 13.14
N ASP A 19 4.38 -2.37 14.34
CA ASP A 19 4.95 -1.05 14.55
C ASP A 19 6.45 -0.97 14.19
N GLY A 20 7.21 -2.04 14.44
CA GLY A 20 8.62 -2.13 14.13
C GLY A 20 8.94 -2.52 12.68
N SER A 21 7.94 -2.82 11.86
CA SER A 21 8.15 -3.18 10.46
C SER A 21 8.86 -2.05 9.69
N PRO A 22 9.90 -2.38 8.88
CA PRO A 22 10.52 -1.41 7.98
C PRO A 22 9.57 -0.98 6.83
N ASP A 23 8.63 -1.84 6.49
CA ASP A 23 7.60 -1.56 5.48
C ASP A 23 6.43 -0.79 6.08
N ALA A 24 5.84 0.11 5.31
CA ALA A 24 4.63 0.78 5.72
C ALA A 24 3.46 -0.21 5.79
N ILE A 25 2.78 -0.25 6.92
CA ILE A 25 1.59 -1.07 7.11
C ILE A 25 0.43 -0.14 7.45
N LEU A 26 -0.63 -0.25 6.68
CA LEU A 26 -1.90 0.40 6.97
C LEU A 26 -3.04 -0.61 6.91
N ILE A 27 -4.05 -0.39 7.73
CA ILE A 27 -5.26 -1.20 7.76
C ILE A 27 -6.45 -0.26 7.62
N CYS A 28 -7.35 -0.61 6.72
CA CYS A 28 -8.61 0.08 6.52
C CYS A 28 -9.79 -0.82 6.88
N ASP A 29 -10.88 -0.20 7.33
CA ASP A 29 -12.17 -0.87 7.41
C ASP A 29 -12.81 -1.03 6.02
N HIS A 30 -13.98 -1.68 5.96
CA HIS A 30 -14.71 -1.92 4.72
C HIS A 30 -15.10 -0.63 3.96
N ALA A 31 -15.20 0.51 4.65
CA ALA A 31 -15.48 1.81 4.06
C ALA A 31 -14.23 2.52 3.49
N GLY A 32 -13.04 1.92 3.67
CA GLY A 32 -11.78 2.53 3.24
C GLY A 32 -11.28 3.63 4.18
N THR A 33 -11.73 3.61 5.43
CA THR A 33 -11.22 4.50 6.48
C THR A 33 -10.00 3.88 7.14
N VAL A 34 -8.94 4.64 7.28
CA VAL A 34 -7.70 4.20 7.93
C VAL A 34 -7.92 3.94 9.42
N ARG A 35 -7.61 2.74 9.88
CA ARG A 35 -7.75 2.29 11.26
C ARG A 35 -6.43 1.92 11.92
N TYR A 36 -5.40 1.69 11.13
CA TYR A 36 -4.04 1.44 11.61
C TYR A 36 -3.03 2.08 10.66
N TRP A 37 -1.96 2.62 11.23
CA TRP A 37 -0.92 3.36 10.52
C TRP A 37 0.39 3.25 11.31
N ASN A 38 1.35 2.47 10.84
CA ASN A 38 2.59 2.24 11.57
C ASN A 38 3.63 3.37 11.37
N ALA A 39 4.73 3.28 12.09
CA ALA A 39 5.81 4.27 12.01
C ALA A 39 6.42 4.37 10.60
N ALA A 40 6.53 3.25 9.87
CA ALA A 40 7.02 3.26 8.49
C ALA A 40 6.05 3.99 7.56
N ALA A 41 4.73 3.86 7.74
CA ALA A 41 3.75 4.61 6.97
C ALA A 41 3.89 6.12 7.18
N GLN A 42 4.20 6.57 8.41
CA GLN A 42 4.51 7.97 8.67
C GLN A 42 5.73 8.46 7.86
N ARG A 43 6.78 7.64 7.80
CA ARG A 43 7.99 7.98 7.04
C ARG A 43 7.75 8.04 5.53
N VAL A 44 7.01 7.06 4.99
CA VAL A 44 6.75 6.93 3.55
C VAL A 44 5.82 8.02 3.05
N PHE A 45 4.73 8.30 3.76
CA PHE A 45 3.69 9.23 3.29
C PHE A 45 3.75 10.62 3.92
N GLY A 46 4.51 10.81 5.01
CA GLY A 46 4.66 12.10 5.68
C GLY A 46 3.52 12.46 6.64
N PHE A 47 2.46 11.68 6.74
CA PHE A 47 1.35 11.91 7.67
C PHE A 47 1.63 11.23 9.00
N ARG A 48 1.42 11.97 10.11
CA ARG A 48 1.47 11.39 11.46
C ARG A 48 0.27 10.46 11.67
N VAL A 49 0.40 9.53 12.60
CA VAL A 49 -0.70 8.61 12.95
C VAL A 49 -1.98 9.36 13.30
N THR A 50 -1.88 10.46 14.04
CA THR A 50 -3.02 11.32 14.44
C THR A 50 -3.70 12.02 13.25
N GLU A 51 -3.00 12.18 12.13
CA GLU A 51 -3.54 12.78 10.90
C GLU A 51 -4.16 11.73 9.98
N ALA A 52 -3.71 10.47 10.08
CA ALA A 52 -4.14 9.39 9.20
C ALA A 52 -5.32 8.58 9.76
N LEU A 53 -5.38 8.34 11.08
CA LEU A 53 -6.45 7.55 11.68
C LEU A 53 -7.81 8.21 11.53
N GLY A 54 -8.80 7.44 11.14
CA GLY A 54 -10.18 7.89 10.94
C GLY A 54 -10.41 8.67 9.65
N VAL A 55 -9.40 8.79 8.80
CA VAL A 55 -9.49 9.51 7.51
C VAL A 55 -9.57 8.51 6.35
N SER A 56 -10.24 8.90 5.28
CA SER A 56 -10.30 8.11 4.05
C SER A 56 -8.92 7.87 3.44
N MET A 57 -8.71 6.71 2.82
CA MET A 57 -7.53 6.40 2.00
C MET A 57 -7.25 7.43 0.90
N ASN A 58 -8.18 8.31 0.58
CA ASN A 58 -7.93 9.46 -0.31
C ASN A 58 -6.71 10.28 0.13
N LEU A 59 -6.31 10.17 1.40
CA LEU A 59 -5.12 10.77 1.96
C LEU A 59 -3.87 10.52 1.09
N ILE A 60 -3.69 9.28 0.63
CA ILE A 60 -2.53 8.83 -0.15
C ILE A 60 -2.82 8.57 -1.63
N ILE A 61 -4.07 8.65 -2.06
CA ILE A 61 -4.45 8.38 -3.45
C ILE A 61 -4.43 9.69 -4.25
N PRO A 62 -3.63 9.78 -5.32
CA PRO A 62 -3.68 10.90 -6.24
C PRO A 62 -5.12 11.14 -6.74
N GLU A 63 -5.55 12.38 -6.78
CA GLU A 63 -6.95 12.73 -7.09
C GLU A 63 -7.45 12.11 -8.40
N ARG A 64 -6.63 12.15 -9.44
CA ARG A 64 -6.93 11.56 -10.77
C ARG A 64 -7.16 10.05 -10.76
N LEU A 65 -6.74 9.35 -9.69
CA LEU A 65 -6.87 7.89 -9.55
C LEU A 65 -7.99 7.47 -8.60
N ARG A 66 -8.58 8.40 -7.87
CA ARG A 66 -9.60 8.10 -6.83
C ARG A 66 -10.80 7.37 -7.38
N ALA A 67 -11.37 7.83 -8.47
CA ALA A 67 -12.55 7.19 -9.08
C ALA A 67 -12.27 5.73 -9.44
N ARG A 68 -11.13 5.46 -10.08
CA ARG A 68 -10.71 4.09 -10.43
C ARG A 68 -10.45 3.23 -9.20
N HIS A 69 -9.81 3.80 -8.19
CA HIS A 69 -9.52 3.10 -6.93
C HIS A 69 -10.82 2.68 -6.24
N TRP A 70 -11.77 3.59 -6.07
CA TRP A 70 -13.03 3.28 -5.38
C TRP A 70 -13.91 2.32 -6.16
N ALA A 71 -13.93 2.38 -7.48
CA ALA A 71 -14.61 1.37 -8.30
C ALA A 71 -14.04 -0.03 -8.08
N GLY A 72 -12.72 -0.16 -8.00
CA GLY A 72 -12.04 -1.42 -7.66
C GLY A 72 -12.32 -1.88 -6.23
N TRP A 73 -12.34 -0.94 -5.29
CA TRP A 73 -12.67 -1.18 -3.89
C TRP A 73 -14.07 -1.76 -3.73
N GLU A 74 -15.08 -1.10 -4.29
CA GLU A 74 -16.48 -1.55 -4.26
C GLU A 74 -16.65 -2.95 -4.87
N ALA A 75 -15.99 -3.21 -6.01
CA ALA A 75 -15.99 -4.53 -6.63
C ALA A 75 -15.40 -5.59 -5.68
N THR A 76 -14.29 -5.28 -5.02
CA THR A 76 -13.66 -6.17 -4.03
C THR A 76 -14.56 -6.42 -2.82
N MET A 77 -15.17 -5.38 -2.27
CA MET A 77 -16.10 -5.51 -1.14
C MET A 77 -17.30 -6.38 -1.49
N ARG A 78 -17.84 -6.24 -2.69
CA ARG A 78 -19.01 -7.01 -3.15
C ARG A 78 -18.67 -8.47 -3.43
N THR A 79 -17.53 -8.75 -4.03
CA THR A 79 -17.16 -10.11 -4.47
C THR A 79 -16.37 -10.89 -3.43
N GLY A 80 -15.77 -10.21 -2.44
CA GLY A 80 -14.87 -10.81 -1.46
C GLY A 80 -13.52 -11.26 -2.03
N VAL A 81 -13.20 -10.84 -3.26
CA VAL A 81 -11.98 -11.22 -3.97
C VAL A 81 -11.32 -9.98 -4.56
N THR A 82 -10.01 -9.85 -4.40
CA THR A 82 -9.27 -8.79 -5.08
C THR A 82 -9.09 -9.13 -6.55
N ARG A 83 -9.03 -8.11 -7.41
CA ARG A 83 -8.62 -8.28 -8.82
C ARG A 83 -7.21 -8.88 -8.93
N TYR A 84 -6.41 -8.75 -7.91
CA TYR A 84 -5.02 -9.14 -7.83
C TYR A 84 -4.91 -10.37 -6.94
N GLY A 85 -4.25 -11.42 -7.42
CA GLY A 85 -4.05 -12.65 -6.66
C GLY A 85 -3.28 -12.43 -5.36
N GLU A 86 -3.40 -13.35 -4.42
CA GLU A 86 -2.62 -13.33 -3.18
C GLU A 86 -1.12 -13.25 -3.49
N GLY A 87 -0.42 -12.33 -2.82
CA GLY A 87 1.02 -12.14 -2.98
C GLY A 87 1.45 -11.38 -4.24
N GLN A 88 0.52 -10.94 -5.09
CA GLN A 88 0.85 -10.11 -6.24
C GLN A 88 1.21 -8.69 -5.78
N LEU A 89 2.41 -8.24 -6.17
CA LEU A 89 2.84 -6.86 -5.95
C LEU A 89 2.22 -5.93 -6.98
N LEU A 90 1.65 -4.83 -6.50
CA LEU A 90 1.10 -3.76 -7.31
C LEU A 90 2.02 -2.56 -7.25
N ALA A 91 2.37 -2.03 -8.43
CA ALA A 91 3.14 -0.80 -8.54
C ALA A 91 2.24 0.34 -9.00
N VAL A 92 2.07 1.36 -8.17
CA VAL A 92 1.20 2.51 -8.44
C VAL A 92 1.78 3.81 -7.92
N PRO A 93 1.37 4.97 -8.46
CA PRO A 93 1.66 6.25 -7.86
C PRO A 93 0.82 6.48 -6.60
N ALA A 94 1.44 7.10 -5.60
CA ALA A 94 0.79 7.55 -4.39
C ALA A 94 1.13 9.02 -4.12
N ARG A 95 0.39 9.64 -3.21
CA ARG A 95 0.59 11.04 -2.82
C ARG A 95 1.27 11.11 -1.45
N HIS A 96 2.33 11.89 -1.37
CA HIS A 96 2.96 12.28 -0.11
C HIS A 96 2.27 13.55 0.47
N LYS A 97 2.40 13.76 1.77
CA LYS A 97 1.80 14.93 2.48
C LYS A 97 2.24 16.29 1.88
N ASP A 98 3.48 16.41 1.44
CA ASP A 98 4.02 17.64 0.82
C ASP A 98 3.51 17.87 -0.62
N GLY A 99 2.65 17.01 -1.13
CA GLY A 99 2.04 17.13 -2.45
C GLY A 99 2.79 16.41 -3.57
N ARG A 100 4.04 15.97 -3.34
CA ARG A 100 4.78 15.20 -4.35
C ARG A 100 4.16 13.83 -4.60
N GLN A 101 4.32 13.34 -5.80
CA GLN A 101 3.99 11.97 -6.16
C GLN A 101 5.17 11.05 -5.83
N ILE A 102 4.89 9.94 -5.20
CA ILE A 102 5.82 8.84 -4.97
C ILE A 102 5.34 7.60 -5.73
N SER A 103 6.25 6.66 -5.96
CA SER A 103 5.92 5.34 -6.52
C SER A 103 5.99 4.30 -5.42
N ILE A 104 4.92 3.55 -5.26
CA ILE A 104 4.82 2.51 -4.23
C ILE A 104 4.58 1.15 -4.86
N GLU A 105 5.11 0.11 -4.22
CA GLU A 105 4.69 -1.27 -4.40
C GLU A 105 3.99 -1.75 -3.14
N PHE A 106 2.93 -2.50 -3.30
CA PHE A 106 2.19 -3.04 -2.17
C PHE A 106 1.54 -4.38 -2.46
N SER A 107 1.29 -5.12 -1.39
CA SER A 107 0.43 -6.30 -1.37
C SER A 107 -0.78 -6.05 -0.49
N ILE A 108 -1.87 -6.73 -0.77
CA ILE A 108 -3.14 -6.61 -0.03
C ILE A 108 -3.51 -7.96 0.56
N GLN A 109 -3.95 -7.93 1.81
CA GLN A 109 -4.59 -9.04 2.48
C GLN A 109 -6.01 -8.63 2.92
N LEU A 110 -6.99 -9.46 2.60
CA LEU A 110 -8.36 -9.29 3.04
C LEU A 110 -8.62 -10.17 4.25
N LEU A 111 -8.99 -9.56 5.37
CA LEU A 111 -9.42 -10.27 6.56
C LEU A 111 -10.95 -10.29 6.60
N LYS A 112 -11.51 -11.48 6.68
CA LYS A 112 -12.95 -11.70 6.67
C LYS A 112 -13.44 -12.05 8.07
N ASP A 113 -14.65 -11.63 8.38
CA ASP A 113 -15.38 -12.02 9.58
C ASP A 113 -15.93 -13.46 9.49
N ALA A 114 -16.66 -13.88 10.52
CA ALA A 114 -17.26 -15.21 10.58
C ALA A 114 -18.32 -15.47 9.49
N ASP A 115 -18.93 -14.41 8.96
CA ASP A 115 -19.92 -14.47 7.88
C ASP A 115 -19.29 -14.39 6.47
N GLY A 116 -17.96 -14.32 6.42
CA GLY A 116 -17.19 -14.25 5.17
C GLY A 116 -17.16 -12.87 4.52
N GLN A 117 -17.62 -11.83 5.23
CA GLN A 117 -17.56 -10.45 4.76
C GLN A 117 -16.18 -9.85 5.07
N ILE A 118 -15.68 -8.96 4.19
CA ILE A 118 -14.42 -8.28 4.43
C ILE A 118 -14.59 -7.30 5.59
N GLU A 119 -13.91 -7.56 6.68
CA GLU A 119 -13.86 -6.69 7.85
C GLU A 119 -12.71 -5.70 7.75
N TRP A 120 -11.53 -6.18 7.32
CA TRP A 120 -10.31 -5.38 7.23
C TRP A 120 -9.57 -5.61 5.92
N VAL A 121 -9.00 -4.54 5.41
CA VAL A 121 -8.04 -4.57 4.30
C VAL A 121 -6.68 -4.15 4.83
N VAL A 122 -5.72 -5.04 4.77
CA VAL A 122 -4.34 -4.81 5.20
C VAL A 122 -3.48 -4.56 3.96
N ALA A 123 -2.74 -3.46 3.94
CA ALA A 123 -1.77 -3.18 2.90
C ALA A 123 -0.36 -3.10 3.50
N VAL A 124 0.59 -3.83 2.90
CA VAL A 124 2.02 -3.73 3.18
C VAL A 124 2.68 -3.05 1.99
N ILE A 125 3.33 -1.92 2.23
CA ILE A 125 3.69 -0.95 1.20
C ILE A 125 5.17 -0.61 1.30
N ARG A 126 5.85 -0.55 0.15
CA ARG A 126 7.22 -0.04 0.00
C ARG A 126 7.26 1.18 -0.90
N ASP A 127 8.02 2.18 -0.49
CA ASP A 127 8.41 3.28 -1.38
C ASP A 127 9.50 2.78 -2.34
N VAL A 128 9.20 2.81 -3.62
CA VAL A 128 10.10 2.39 -4.70
C VAL A 128 10.43 3.52 -5.65
N THR A 129 10.24 4.77 -5.20
CA THR A 129 10.41 5.97 -6.02
C THR A 129 11.81 6.04 -6.63
N GLU A 130 12.87 5.83 -5.85
CA GLU A 130 14.24 5.86 -6.37
C GLU A 130 14.51 4.76 -7.40
N ARG A 131 14.02 3.53 -7.13
CA ARG A 131 14.14 2.42 -8.07
C ARG A 131 13.39 2.73 -9.37
N PHE A 132 12.18 3.23 -9.27
CA PHE A 132 11.35 3.58 -10.42
C PHE A 132 12.02 4.66 -11.30
N ILE A 133 12.56 5.72 -10.70
CA ILE A 133 13.29 6.79 -11.41
C ILE A 133 14.52 6.21 -12.11
N ARG A 134 15.30 5.38 -11.42
CA ARG A 134 16.50 4.75 -11.98
C ARG A 134 16.17 3.87 -13.19
N GLU A 135 15.17 3.01 -13.07
CA GLU A 135 14.72 2.14 -14.15
C GLU A 135 14.22 2.95 -15.36
N LYS A 136 13.45 4.01 -15.12
CA LYS A 136 12.97 4.91 -16.16
C LYS A 136 14.13 5.58 -16.92
N THR A 137 15.13 6.06 -16.19
CA THR A 137 16.32 6.67 -16.77
C THR A 137 17.11 5.68 -17.62
N LEU A 138 17.34 4.47 -17.10
CA LEU A 138 18.07 3.41 -17.84
C LEU A 138 17.32 3.00 -19.11
N ARG A 139 16.00 2.87 -19.08
CA ARG A 139 15.20 2.57 -20.27
C ARG A 139 15.29 3.68 -21.34
N ALA A 140 15.30 4.95 -20.91
CA ALA A 140 15.45 6.08 -21.82
C ALA A 140 16.84 6.09 -22.47
N GLN A 141 17.90 5.81 -21.70
CA GLN A 141 19.26 5.69 -22.22
C GLN A 141 19.41 4.54 -23.23
N LEU A 142 18.83 3.38 -22.93
CA LEU A 142 18.85 2.23 -23.82
C LEU A 142 18.19 2.56 -25.16
N LYS A 143 16.98 3.14 -25.15
CA LYS A 143 16.30 3.58 -26.37
C LYS A 143 17.10 4.59 -27.19
N ALA A 144 17.80 5.52 -26.54
CA ALA A 144 18.64 6.49 -27.22
C ALA A 144 19.85 5.84 -27.91
N VAL A 145 20.45 4.80 -27.30
CA VAL A 145 21.56 4.04 -27.89
C VAL A 145 21.07 3.21 -29.08
N GLU A 146 19.94 2.50 -28.93
CA GLU A 146 19.33 1.73 -30.01
C GLU A 146 18.97 2.60 -31.23
N ALA A 147 18.39 3.79 -31.00
CA ALA A 147 18.07 4.73 -32.08
C ALA A 147 19.32 5.23 -32.82
N LYS A 148 20.43 5.46 -32.12
CA LYS A 148 21.71 5.85 -32.74
C LYS A 148 22.34 4.71 -33.56
N SER A 149 22.21 3.48 -33.08
CA SER A 149 22.75 2.30 -33.78
C SER A 149 21.91 1.89 -35.01
N ALA A 150 20.64 2.24 -35.03
CA ALA A 150 19.71 1.93 -36.12
C ALA A 150 19.71 3.00 -37.25
N SER A 151 20.40 4.14 -37.09
CA SER A 151 20.53 5.17 -38.16
C SER A 151 21.57 4.69 -39.18
N PRO A 152 21.19 4.38 -40.45
CA PRO A 152 22.14 4.06 -41.50
C PRO A 152 23.03 5.28 -41.80
N ARG A 153 24.34 5.02 -42.06
CA ARG A 153 25.29 6.02 -42.54
C ARG A 153 24.92 6.49 -43.95
#